data_cd424590dba985151bc990f8b541a44b
#
_entry.id   cd424590dba985151bc990f8b541a44b
#
_cell.length_a   1.000
_cell.length_b   1.000
_cell.length_c   1.000
_cell.angle_alpha   90.00
_cell.angle_beta   90.00
_cell.angle_gamma   90.00
#
_symmetry.space_group_name_H-M   'P 1'
#
loop_
_entity.id
_entity.type
_entity.pdbx_description
1 polymer ?
#
loop_
_entity_poly.entity_id
_entity_poly.type
_entity_poly.pdbx_seq_one_letter_code
_entity_poly.pdbx_strand_id
1 'polypeptide(L)'
;MKKIISFFIVLMLIFSAKAVDFMGIKIYINPGHGGYNGANDRNVQTIPFALGDTLGFWESASNLTKGLALRDLLQAANATVYMSRTQNREEDDRALSEIAEEANANNVDAFLSIHSNALGTNTGTNYLLLLYHGYDDQPTVAASLPMAQTAWPRLISNQLTVWTHYTTSTNIRGDFSFYGNTSGLGVLRPLTVPGFLSEGSFHDYLPETHRLLNKDYRKLESNNFYRYFCDYFQANLPSTGIIAGFAKSSNEKMNNPLYVYKAFSSCVKAL
;
A
#
# COMPACT_ATOMS: atom_id res chain seq x y z
N MET A 1 -34.17 -59.41 -26.37
CA MET A 1 -34.07 -58.31 -25.37
C MET A 1 -32.69 -57.69 -25.48
N LYS A 2 -32.59 -56.55 -26.17
CA LYS A 2 -31.31 -55.81 -26.33
C LYS A 2 -31.19 -54.84 -25.19
N LYS A 3 -30.15 -54.97 -24.34
CA LYS A 3 -29.82 -54.00 -23.28
C LYS A 3 -29.10 -52.81 -23.90
N ILE A 4 -29.74 -51.66 -23.89
CA ILE A 4 -29.13 -50.37 -24.26
C ILE A 4 -28.36 -49.90 -23.04
N ILE A 5 -27.04 -49.89 -23.12
CA ILE A 5 -26.17 -49.27 -22.11
C ILE A 5 -26.03 -47.79 -22.53
N SER A 6 -26.73 -46.91 -21.79
CA SER A 6 -26.56 -45.47 -21.93
C SER A 6 -25.24 -45.03 -21.24
N PHE A 7 -24.30 -44.60 -22.05
CA PHE A 7 -23.04 -44.04 -21.59
C PHE A 7 -23.26 -42.53 -21.30
N PHE A 8 -23.41 -42.16 -20.04
CA PHE A 8 -23.45 -40.78 -19.60
C PHE A 8 -22.01 -40.23 -19.59
N ILE A 9 -21.64 -39.44 -20.61
CA ILE A 9 -20.41 -38.63 -20.58
C ILE A 9 -20.72 -37.42 -19.73
N VAL A 10 -20.27 -37.42 -18.47
CA VAL A 10 -20.24 -36.22 -17.66
C VAL A 10 -19.09 -35.36 -18.14
N LEU A 11 -19.43 -34.35 -18.94
CA LEU A 11 -18.47 -33.29 -19.34
C LEU A 11 -18.20 -32.41 -18.12
N MET A 12 -17.16 -32.75 -17.35
CA MET A 12 -16.64 -31.85 -16.31
C MET A 12 -16.01 -30.65 -17.02
N LEU A 13 -16.74 -29.55 -17.10
CA LEU A 13 -16.16 -28.25 -17.39
C LEU A 13 -15.25 -27.88 -16.19
N ILE A 14 -13.97 -28.19 -16.32
CA ILE A 14 -12.94 -27.70 -15.41
C ILE A 14 -12.82 -26.20 -15.72
N PHE A 15 -13.52 -25.36 -14.98
CA PHE A 15 -13.22 -23.94 -14.90
C PHE A 15 -11.88 -23.82 -14.18
N SER A 16 -10.81 -23.88 -14.94
CA SER A 16 -9.49 -23.50 -14.44
C SER A 16 -9.53 -22.00 -14.17
N ALA A 17 -9.71 -21.61 -12.91
CA ALA A 17 -9.47 -20.23 -12.52
C ALA A 17 -8.01 -19.95 -12.88
N LYS A 18 -7.80 -19.09 -13.88
CA LYS A 18 -6.45 -18.70 -14.25
C LYS A 18 -5.84 -17.98 -13.06
N ALA A 19 -4.69 -18.45 -12.61
CA ALA A 19 -3.93 -17.79 -11.56
C ALA A 19 -3.51 -16.38 -12.01
N VAL A 20 -3.24 -15.49 -11.07
CA VAL A 20 -2.59 -14.21 -11.35
C VAL A 20 -1.20 -14.51 -11.87
N ASP A 21 -0.81 -13.87 -12.96
CA ASP A 21 0.51 -14.04 -13.57
C ASP A 21 1.06 -12.70 -14.04
N PHE A 22 2.21 -12.34 -13.51
CA PHE A 22 2.99 -11.14 -13.86
C PHE A 22 4.32 -11.52 -14.52
N MET A 23 4.39 -12.67 -15.18
CA MET A 23 5.61 -13.08 -15.87
C MET A 23 6.07 -12.00 -16.87
N GLY A 24 7.33 -11.58 -16.75
CA GLY A 24 7.93 -10.53 -17.57
C GLY A 24 7.68 -9.11 -17.07
N ILE A 25 6.81 -8.89 -16.08
CA ILE A 25 6.57 -7.59 -15.47
C ILE A 25 7.60 -7.32 -14.38
N LYS A 26 8.17 -6.11 -14.41
CA LYS A 26 9.16 -5.61 -13.44
C LYS A 26 8.55 -4.49 -12.62
N ILE A 27 8.56 -4.63 -11.31
CA ILE A 27 7.98 -3.65 -10.39
C ILE A 27 9.04 -3.22 -9.38
N TYR A 28 9.17 -1.91 -9.17
CA TYR A 28 10.00 -1.35 -8.12
C TYR A 28 9.14 -0.85 -6.97
N ILE A 29 9.38 -1.36 -5.77
CA ILE A 29 8.70 -0.93 -4.55
C ILE A 29 9.69 -0.13 -3.70
N ASN A 30 9.32 1.10 -3.38
CA ASN A 30 10.03 1.93 -2.43
C ASN A 30 9.21 2.06 -1.14
N PRO A 31 9.48 1.27 -0.09
CA PRO A 31 8.96 1.57 1.24
C PRO A 31 9.67 2.83 1.77
N GLY A 32 8.95 3.95 1.86
CA GLY A 32 9.53 5.23 2.24
C GLY A 32 10.23 5.21 3.60
N HIS A 33 11.20 6.12 3.75
CA HIS A 33 12.07 6.26 4.93
C HIS A 33 12.93 5.04 5.23
N GLY A 34 13.71 5.10 6.31
CA GLY A 34 14.53 4.01 6.83
C GLY A 34 14.92 4.25 8.28
N GLY A 35 15.01 3.19 9.07
CA GLY A 35 15.43 3.25 10.47
C GLY A 35 14.38 3.78 11.44
N TYR A 36 14.87 4.15 12.61
CA TYR A 36 14.09 4.67 13.73
C TYR A 36 14.62 6.03 14.21
N ASN A 37 15.21 6.79 13.32
CA ASN A 37 15.73 8.12 13.62
C ASN A 37 14.61 9.16 13.44
N GLY A 38 14.16 9.77 14.51
CA GLY A 38 13.10 10.77 14.49
C GLY A 38 13.42 12.05 13.71
N ALA A 39 14.67 12.26 13.28
CA ALA A 39 15.05 13.37 12.40
C ALA A 39 14.75 13.06 10.92
N ASN A 40 14.80 11.78 10.52
CA ASN A 40 14.64 11.33 9.14
C ASN A 40 13.36 10.53 8.92
N ASP A 41 12.69 10.14 10.00
CA ASP A 41 11.45 9.39 9.96
C ASP A 41 10.42 10.01 10.89
N ARG A 42 9.16 9.71 10.63
CA ARG A 42 8.05 10.23 11.41
C ARG A 42 7.69 9.26 12.52
N ASN A 43 7.94 9.69 13.73
CA ASN A 43 7.51 8.96 14.91
C ASN A 43 6.24 9.64 15.46
N VAL A 44 5.14 8.92 15.48
CA VAL A 44 3.91 9.37 16.11
C VAL A 44 3.86 8.80 17.50
N GLN A 45 4.00 9.67 18.48
CA GLN A 45 3.77 9.30 19.88
C GLN A 45 2.29 9.07 20.10
N THR A 46 1.89 7.82 20.22
CA THR A 46 0.54 7.44 20.55
C THR A 46 0.50 6.85 21.96
N ILE A 47 -0.53 7.20 22.69
CA ILE A 47 -0.79 6.62 24.01
C ILE A 47 -1.13 5.12 23.80
N PRO A 48 -0.51 4.20 24.55
CA PRO A 48 0.34 4.35 25.74
C PRO A 48 1.85 4.42 25.48
N PHE A 49 2.26 4.78 24.32
CA PHE A 49 3.63 4.64 23.82
C PHE A 49 4.54 5.82 24.13
N ALA A 50 4.13 6.64 25.09
CA ALA A 50 4.91 7.79 25.52
C ALA A 50 6.23 7.47 26.22
N LEU A 51 6.59 6.21 26.34
CA LEU A 51 7.78 5.77 27.06
C LEU A 51 8.93 5.39 26.14
N GLY A 52 9.20 6.22 25.26
CA GLY A 52 10.35 6.11 24.42
C GLY A 52 10.35 4.93 23.54
N ASP A 53 9.79 4.95 22.77
CA ASP A 53 10.15 4.27 22.05
C ASP A 53 10.05 3.64 20.78
N THR A 54 10.80 2.77 20.54
CA THR A 54 10.76 1.62 19.61
C THR A 54 9.40 0.90 19.56
N LEU A 55 8.51 1.20 20.52
CA LEU A 55 7.17 0.62 20.63
C LEU A 55 6.07 1.51 20.02
N GLY A 56 6.37 2.75 19.67
CA GLY A 56 5.46 3.66 19.01
C GLY A 56 5.23 3.31 17.54
N PHE A 57 4.47 4.14 16.87
CA PHE A 57 4.31 4.04 15.43
C PHE A 57 5.53 4.68 14.74
N TRP A 58 6.13 3.94 13.82
CA TRP A 58 7.15 4.41 12.90
C TRP A 58 6.67 4.25 11.46
N GLU A 59 6.69 5.34 10.71
CA GLU A 59 6.28 5.32 9.31
C GLU A 59 7.16 4.37 8.51
N SER A 60 8.48 4.42 8.70
CA SER A 60 9.44 3.53 8.06
C SER A 60 9.11 2.04 8.27
N ALA A 61 8.81 1.65 9.52
CA ALA A 61 8.46 0.27 9.85
C ALA A 61 7.10 -0.15 9.27
N SER A 62 6.15 0.80 9.21
CA SER A 62 4.85 0.58 8.59
C SER A 62 4.99 0.36 7.09
N ASN A 63 5.69 1.27 6.40
CA ASN A 63 5.90 1.22 4.96
C ASN A 63 6.68 -0.04 4.55
N LEU A 64 7.70 -0.43 5.32
CA LEU A 64 8.42 -1.67 5.07
C LEU A 64 7.52 -2.91 5.19
N THR A 65 6.67 -2.96 6.22
CA THR A 65 5.71 -4.08 6.38
C THR A 65 4.79 -4.19 5.17
N LYS A 66 4.29 -3.07 4.68
CA LYS A 66 3.44 -3.00 3.49
C LYS A 66 4.22 -3.44 2.24
N GLY A 67 5.41 -2.90 2.04
CA GLY A 67 6.25 -3.21 0.88
C GLY A 67 6.66 -4.67 0.81
N LEU A 68 7.07 -5.28 1.93
CA LEU A 68 7.45 -6.70 1.98
C LEU A 68 6.25 -7.62 1.69
N ALA A 69 5.08 -7.33 2.26
CA ALA A 69 3.88 -8.11 1.99
C ALA A 69 3.44 -8.00 0.51
N LEU A 70 3.56 -6.82 -0.09
CA LEU A 70 3.28 -6.63 -1.52
C LEU A 70 4.29 -7.38 -2.39
N ARG A 71 5.58 -7.29 -2.07
CA ARG A 71 6.62 -8.05 -2.77
C ARG A 71 6.31 -9.53 -2.80
N ASP A 72 5.96 -10.10 -1.65
CA ASP A 72 5.70 -11.53 -1.54
C ASP A 72 4.51 -11.97 -2.41
N LEU A 73 3.45 -11.16 -2.47
CA LEU A 73 2.29 -11.40 -3.34
C LEU A 73 2.68 -11.33 -4.83
N LEU A 74 3.45 -10.32 -5.22
CA LEU A 74 3.86 -10.11 -6.60
C LEU A 74 4.83 -11.20 -7.08
N GLN A 75 5.81 -11.58 -6.24
CA GLN A 75 6.75 -12.65 -6.56
C GLN A 75 6.07 -14.01 -6.66
N ALA A 76 5.08 -14.28 -5.79
CA ALA A 76 4.25 -15.49 -5.88
C ALA A 76 3.44 -15.55 -7.18
N ALA A 77 3.23 -14.41 -7.83
CA ALA A 77 2.57 -14.27 -9.13
C ALA A 77 3.57 -14.02 -10.28
N ASN A 78 4.83 -14.46 -10.15
CA ASN A 78 5.89 -14.42 -11.15
C ASN A 78 6.41 -13.02 -11.55
N ALA A 79 6.10 -11.95 -10.83
CA ALA A 79 6.69 -10.65 -11.07
C ALA A 79 8.18 -10.62 -10.69
N THR A 80 8.97 -9.85 -11.44
CA THR A 80 10.30 -9.44 -11.01
C THR A 80 10.17 -8.21 -10.13
N VAL A 81 10.51 -8.32 -8.85
CA VAL A 81 10.34 -7.23 -7.89
C VAL A 81 11.69 -6.73 -7.39
N TYR A 82 11.91 -5.43 -7.54
CA TYR A 82 13.01 -4.68 -6.94
C TYR A 82 12.50 -3.90 -5.73
N MET A 83 13.36 -3.70 -4.74
CA MET A 83 13.01 -2.92 -3.55
C MET A 83 14.15 -2.00 -3.17
N SER A 84 13.82 -0.76 -2.76
CA SER A 84 14.83 0.17 -2.24
C SER A 84 15.48 -0.32 -0.95
N ARG A 85 14.75 -1.08 -0.13
CA ARG A 85 15.21 -1.69 1.11
C ARG A 85 14.36 -2.90 1.52
N THR A 86 14.96 -3.80 2.31
CA THR A 86 14.29 -4.99 2.85
C THR A 86 14.42 -5.09 4.38
N GLN A 87 15.09 -4.15 5.00
CA GLN A 87 15.24 -4.01 6.44
C GLN A 87 14.87 -2.59 6.89
N ASN A 88 14.79 -2.35 8.20
CA ASN A 88 14.48 -1.04 8.75
C ASN A 88 15.65 -0.54 9.62
N ARG A 89 16.78 -0.27 8.99
CA ARG A 89 17.97 0.27 9.63
C ARG A 89 18.19 1.70 9.13
N GLU A 90 18.97 2.51 9.82
CA GLU A 90 19.27 3.88 9.41
C GLU A 90 20.06 3.91 8.09
N GLU A 91 20.96 2.98 7.88
CA GLU A 91 21.70 2.85 6.61
C GLU A 91 20.83 2.41 5.43
N ASP A 92 19.60 1.96 5.68
CA ASP A 92 18.62 1.63 4.64
C ASP A 92 17.84 2.87 4.16
N ASP A 93 18.01 4.04 4.81
CA ASP A 93 17.44 5.32 4.36
C ASP A 93 18.32 5.91 3.24
N ARG A 94 18.05 5.46 2.03
CA ARG A 94 18.84 5.76 0.84
C ARG A 94 18.51 7.14 0.27
N ALA A 95 19.47 7.72 -0.46
CA ALA A 95 19.23 8.94 -1.20
C ALA A 95 18.07 8.76 -2.22
N LEU A 96 17.15 9.72 -2.25
CA LEU A 96 15.94 9.65 -3.07
C LEU A 96 16.23 9.53 -4.57
N SER A 97 17.31 10.20 -5.05
CA SER A 97 17.76 10.10 -6.44
C SER A 97 18.26 8.69 -6.79
N GLU A 98 19.04 8.07 -5.90
CA GLU A 98 19.55 6.70 -6.12
C GLU A 98 18.44 5.67 -6.25
N ILE A 99 17.37 5.82 -5.47
CA ILE A 99 16.19 4.94 -5.53
C ILE A 99 15.53 5.04 -6.90
N ALA A 100 15.32 6.25 -7.39
CA ALA A 100 14.70 6.48 -8.70
C ALA A 100 15.62 6.06 -9.85
N GLU A 101 16.93 6.34 -9.75
CA GLU A 101 17.93 5.94 -10.75
C GLU A 101 18.02 4.41 -10.85
N GLU A 102 17.96 3.69 -9.75
CA GLU A 102 17.93 2.23 -9.75
C GLU A 102 16.67 1.69 -10.46
N ALA A 103 15.51 2.29 -10.20
CA ALA A 103 14.28 1.94 -10.91
C ALA A 103 14.39 2.16 -12.42
N ASN A 104 14.94 3.31 -12.83
CA ASN A 104 15.21 3.63 -14.23
C ASN A 104 16.20 2.64 -14.87
N ALA A 105 17.31 2.35 -14.19
CA ALA A 105 18.36 1.45 -14.70
C ALA A 105 17.84 0.03 -14.92
N ASN A 106 16.89 -0.42 -14.11
CA ASN A 106 16.24 -1.72 -14.26
C ASN A 106 15.12 -1.72 -15.30
N ASN A 107 14.78 -0.56 -15.89
CA ASN A 107 13.65 -0.40 -16.83
C ASN A 107 12.40 -1.09 -16.29
N VAL A 108 11.95 -0.66 -15.09
CA VAL A 108 10.77 -1.25 -14.48
C VAL A 108 9.49 -0.77 -15.16
N ASP A 109 8.47 -1.62 -15.20
CA ASP A 109 7.17 -1.30 -15.78
C ASP A 109 6.31 -0.44 -14.84
N ALA A 110 6.65 -0.47 -13.53
CA ALA A 110 5.97 0.31 -12.52
C ALA A 110 6.89 0.63 -11.34
N PHE A 111 6.83 1.89 -10.87
CA PHE A 111 7.45 2.34 -9.63
C PHE A 111 6.35 2.74 -8.63
N LEU A 112 6.41 2.22 -7.41
CA LEU A 112 5.49 2.56 -6.33
C LEU A 112 6.26 2.95 -5.08
N SER A 113 6.08 4.21 -4.63
CA SER A 113 6.55 4.67 -3.33
C SER A 113 5.41 4.60 -2.31
N ILE A 114 5.65 3.94 -1.17
CA ILE A 114 4.65 3.69 -0.13
C ILE A 114 4.96 4.53 1.08
N HIS A 115 4.04 5.42 1.45
CA HIS A 115 4.11 6.33 2.57
C HIS A 115 2.80 6.39 3.35
N SER A 116 2.81 7.13 4.43
CA SER A 116 1.64 7.62 5.14
C SER A 116 1.87 9.06 5.60
N ASN A 117 0.84 9.87 5.51
CA ASN A 117 0.90 11.33 5.72
C ASN A 117 0.83 11.72 7.20
N ALA A 118 1.17 12.98 7.50
CA ALA A 118 0.99 13.60 8.80
C ALA A 118 0.81 15.10 8.70
N LEU A 119 0.10 15.69 9.66
CA LEU A 119 -0.02 17.14 9.84
C LEU A 119 0.85 17.68 10.99
N GLY A 120 1.43 16.78 11.81
CA GLY A 120 2.14 17.13 13.04
C GLY A 120 1.22 17.26 14.26
N THR A 121 0.07 17.90 14.12
CA THR A 121 -1.02 17.90 15.11
C THR A 121 -2.32 17.62 14.39
N ASN A 122 -2.84 16.40 14.51
CA ASN A 122 -3.98 15.97 13.73
C ASN A 122 -5.14 15.50 14.62
N THR A 123 -6.26 16.20 14.56
CA THR A 123 -7.45 15.89 15.34
C THR A 123 -8.56 15.23 14.54
N GLY A 124 -8.50 15.22 13.20
CA GLY A 124 -9.62 14.75 12.41
C GLY A 124 -9.37 14.50 10.93
N THR A 125 -8.13 14.63 10.46
CA THR A 125 -7.83 14.48 9.04
C THR A 125 -7.33 13.09 8.72
N ASN A 126 -8.03 12.38 7.84
CA ASN A 126 -7.59 11.10 7.28
C ASN A 126 -8.13 10.93 5.87
N TYR A 127 -7.24 10.93 4.88
CA TYR A 127 -7.58 10.74 3.48
C TYR A 127 -6.45 10.07 2.70
N LEU A 128 -6.80 9.49 1.57
CA LEU A 128 -5.85 8.95 0.60
C LEU A 128 -5.37 10.08 -0.31
N LEU A 129 -4.07 10.13 -0.57
CA LEU A 129 -3.44 11.03 -1.56
C LEU A 129 -2.50 10.22 -2.44
N LEU A 130 -2.62 10.35 -3.75
CA LEU A 130 -1.69 9.78 -4.71
C LEU A 130 -1.00 10.94 -5.45
N LEU A 131 0.34 10.90 -5.48
CA LEU A 131 1.18 11.93 -6.07
C LEU A 131 2.00 11.36 -7.23
N TYR A 132 1.88 11.95 -8.39
CA TYR A 132 2.77 11.71 -9.53
C TYR A 132 3.62 12.94 -9.82
N HIS A 133 4.73 12.79 -10.53
CA HIS A 133 5.60 13.90 -10.87
C HIS A 133 5.02 14.75 -11.99
N GLY A 134 4.87 16.07 -11.75
CA GLY A 134 4.34 17.03 -12.69
C GLY A 134 3.26 17.94 -12.12
N TYR A 135 2.59 18.68 -12.99
CA TYR A 135 1.38 19.44 -12.65
C TYR A 135 0.14 18.54 -12.69
N ASP A 136 -0.94 19.00 -12.06
CA ASP A 136 -2.24 18.34 -12.17
C ASP A 136 -2.60 18.15 -13.65
N ASP A 137 -3.00 16.92 -14.02
CA ASP A 137 -3.30 16.49 -15.38
C ASP A 137 -2.15 16.60 -16.43
N GLN A 138 -0.93 16.94 -15.97
CA GLN A 138 0.26 17.04 -16.81
C GLN A 138 1.45 16.29 -16.19
N PRO A 139 1.42 14.95 -16.16
CA PRO A 139 2.52 14.15 -15.65
C PRO A 139 3.76 14.26 -16.53
N THR A 140 4.96 14.31 -15.93
CA THR A 140 6.23 14.27 -16.67
C THR A 140 6.44 12.93 -17.37
N VAL A 141 5.98 11.84 -16.77
CA VAL A 141 5.88 10.50 -17.39
C VAL A 141 4.40 10.22 -17.64
N ALA A 142 4.00 10.21 -18.90
CA ALA A 142 2.60 10.18 -19.33
C ALA A 142 1.77 9.05 -18.69
N ALA A 143 2.36 7.88 -18.46
CA ALA A 143 1.68 6.72 -17.88
C ALA A 143 1.49 6.81 -16.35
N SER A 144 2.13 7.77 -15.65
CA SER A 144 2.04 7.86 -14.18
C SER A 144 0.65 8.27 -13.70
N LEU A 145 -0.03 9.19 -14.39
CA LEU A 145 -1.40 9.58 -14.04
C LEU A 145 -2.41 8.44 -14.25
N PRO A 146 -2.49 7.77 -15.41
CA PRO A 146 -3.35 6.61 -15.58
C PRO A 146 -3.07 5.49 -14.55
N MET A 147 -1.81 5.29 -14.19
CA MET A 147 -1.39 4.34 -13.16
C MET A 147 -2.01 4.70 -11.79
N ALA A 148 -1.89 5.94 -11.34
CA ALA A 148 -2.50 6.42 -10.10
C ALA A 148 -4.03 6.37 -10.14
N GLN A 149 -4.64 6.69 -11.29
CA GLN A 149 -6.09 6.58 -11.49
C GLN A 149 -6.60 5.15 -11.38
N THR A 150 -5.83 4.17 -11.85
CA THR A 150 -6.16 2.74 -11.70
C THR A 150 -6.03 2.27 -10.25
N ALA A 151 -5.06 2.83 -9.50
CA ALA A 151 -4.85 2.47 -8.10
C ALA A 151 -5.93 3.02 -7.16
N TRP A 152 -6.45 4.20 -7.43
CA TRP A 152 -7.38 4.92 -6.57
C TRP A 152 -8.57 4.08 -6.09
N PRO A 153 -9.39 3.45 -6.97
CA PRO A 153 -10.57 2.72 -6.53
C PRO A 153 -10.25 1.53 -5.62
N ARG A 154 -9.08 0.92 -5.80
CA ARG A 154 -8.65 -0.19 -4.94
C ARG A 154 -8.24 0.27 -3.55
N LEU A 155 -7.58 1.42 -3.45
CA LEU A 155 -7.07 1.94 -2.19
C LEU A 155 -8.17 2.61 -1.37
N ILE A 156 -9.02 3.42 -1.99
CA ILE A 156 -10.09 4.13 -1.30
C ILE A 156 -11.19 3.20 -0.78
N SER A 157 -11.38 2.03 -1.40
CA SER A 157 -12.40 1.06 -1.02
C SER A 157 -12.08 0.25 0.23
N ASN A 158 -10.96 0.53 0.91
CA ASN A 158 -10.64 -0.10 2.18
C ASN A 158 -11.67 0.28 3.26
N GLN A 159 -12.55 -0.66 3.58
CA GLN A 159 -13.66 -0.42 4.50
C GLN A 159 -13.26 -0.41 5.98
N LEU A 160 -12.02 -0.73 6.31
CA LEU A 160 -11.50 -0.66 7.68
C LEU A 160 -10.90 0.71 8.00
N THR A 161 -10.45 1.44 6.99
CA THR A 161 -9.99 2.82 7.12
C THR A 161 -11.19 3.76 7.17
N VAL A 162 -11.18 4.67 8.12
CA VAL A 162 -12.22 5.70 8.22
C VAL A 162 -11.71 6.97 7.55
N TRP A 163 -12.17 7.18 6.33
CA TRP A 163 -11.86 8.39 5.57
C TRP A 163 -12.69 9.57 6.08
N THR A 164 -12.06 10.73 6.25
CA THR A 164 -12.72 11.97 6.68
C THR A 164 -12.88 12.96 5.52
N HIS A 165 -12.13 12.78 4.43
CA HIS A 165 -12.15 13.62 3.24
C HIS A 165 -12.05 12.75 1.98
N TYR A 166 -12.39 13.32 0.83
CA TYR A 166 -12.29 12.67 -0.49
C TYR A 166 -13.05 11.33 -0.59
N THR A 167 -14.16 11.21 0.14
CA THR A 167 -14.99 9.99 0.13
C THR A 167 -15.81 9.84 -1.15
N THR A 168 -16.07 10.94 -1.85
CA THR A 168 -16.88 11.00 -3.10
C THR A 168 -16.12 11.60 -4.28
N SER A 169 -14.89 12.07 -4.06
CA SER A 169 -14.01 12.66 -5.08
C SER A 169 -12.62 12.04 -4.99
N THR A 170 -11.85 12.09 -6.09
CA THR A 170 -10.48 11.61 -6.12
C THR A 170 -9.52 12.68 -5.59
N ASN A 171 -8.41 12.24 -5.01
CA ASN A 171 -7.30 13.08 -4.58
C ASN A 171 -6.00 12.54 -5.19
N ILE A 172 -5.91 12.67 -6.51
CA ILE A 172 -4.74 12.32 -7.33
C ILE A 172 -4.18 13.63 -7.85
N ARG A 173 -2.95 13.96 -7.48
CA ARG A 173 -2.37 15.26 -7.72
C ARG A 173 -0.99 15.18 -8.37
N GLY A 174 -0.68 16.12 -9.21
CA GLY A 174 0.71 16.41 -9.57
C GLY A 174 1.47 17.00 -8.38
N ASP A 175 2.67 16.51 -8.09
CA ASP A 175 3.46 16.98 -6.94
C ASP A 175 3.86 18.45 -7.06
N PHE A 176 4.03 18.99 -8.28
CA PHE A 176 4.24 20.43 -8.50
C PHE A 176 3.04 21.25 -8.04
N SER A 177 1.84 20.84 -8.42
CA SER A 177 0.59 21.52 -8.05
C SER A 177 0.31 21.38 -6.55
N PHE A 178 0.58 20.21 -6.00
CA PHE A 178 0.30 19.94 -4.59
C PHE A 178 1.23 20.75 -3.65
N TYR A 179 2.52 20.81 -3.96
CA TYR A 179 3.49 21.54 -3.13
C TYR A 179 3.68 23.00 -3.56
N GLY A 180 3.08 23.44 -4.66
CA GLY A 180 3.21 24.81 -5.17
C GLY A 180 4.63 25.15 -5.65
N ASN A 181 5.38 24.17 -6.15
CA ASN A 181 6.74 24.36 -6.66
C ASN A 181 7.02 23.40 -7.83
N THR A 182 8.11 23.65 -8.56
CA THR A 182 8.53 22.85 -9.72
C THR A 182 9.61 21.82 -9.39
N SER A 183 9.96 21.67 -8.12
CA SER A 183 10.94 20.67 -7.69
C SER A 183 10.28 19.32 -7.45
N GLY A 184 9.04 19.31 -6.95
CA GLY A 184 8.31 18.10 -6.63
C GLY A 184 9.03 17.22 -5.62
N LEU A 185 8.61 15.96 -5.55
CA LEU A 185 9.17 14.96 -4.65
C LEU A 185 10.50 14.39 -5.19
N GLY A 186 11.53 14.37 -4.35
CA GLY A 186 12.87 13.93 -4.72
C GLY A 186 12.93 12.50 -5.26
N VAL A 187 12.05 11.61 -4.80
CA VAL A 187 11.99 10.22 -5.26
C VAL A 187 11.24 10.05 -6.58
N LEU A 188 10.40 11.01 -6.97
CA LEU A 188 9.67 10.98 -8.24
C LEU A 188 10.38 11.78 -9.35
N ARG A 189 11.14 12.82 -8.95
CA ARG A 189 11.77 13.76 -9.88
C ARG A 189 12.66 13.10 -10.94
N PRO A 190 13.56 12.16 -10.59
CA PRO A 190 14.44 11.53 -11.59
C PRO A 190 13.77 10.41 -12.38
N LEU A 191 12.52 10.03 -12.08
CA LEU A 191 11.89 8.91 -12.74
C LEU A 191 11.67 9.15 -14.23
N THR A 192 12.06 8.17 -15.02
CA THR A 192 11.75 8.07 -16.45
C THR A 192 10.80 6.92 -16.76
N VAL A 193 10.48 6.11 -15.75
CA VAL A 193 9.51 5.01 -15.77
C VAL A 193 8.20 5.43 -15.11
N PRO A 194 7.06 4.79 -15.44
CA PRO A 194 5.78 5.10 -14.79
C PRO A 194 5.83 4.89 -13.27
N GLY A 195 5.31 5.85 -12.52
CA GLY A 195 5.32 5.71 -11.06
C GLY A 195 4.53 6.78 -10.33
N PHE A 196 4.16 6.47 -9.10
CA PHE A 196 3.54 7.40 -8.17
C PHE A 196 3.93 7.09 -6.72
N LEU A 197 3.69 8.06 -5.84
CA LEU A 197 3.79 7.93 -4.40
C LEU A 197 2.39 7.89 -3.80
N SER A 198 2.16 6.95 -2.90
CA SER A 198 0.92 6.82 -2.13
C SER A 198 1.14 7.29 -0.70
N GLU A 199 0.40 8.32 -0.31
CA GLU A 199 0.14 8.66 1.09
C GLU A 199 -1.14 7.94 1.50
N GLY A 200 -1.00 6.70 1.97
CA GLY A 200 -2.11 5.77 2.13
C GLY A 200 -3.14 6.16 3.20
N SER A 201 -2.75 6.98 4.17
CA SER A 201 -3.60 7.50 5.25
C SER A 201 -2.77 8.44 6.13
N PHE A 202 -3.40 9.07 7.13
CA PHE A 202 -2.69 9.94 8.08
C PHE A 202 -2.31 9.17 9.35
N HIS A 203 -1.02 8.89 9.50
CA HIS A 203 -0.53 8.11 10.64
C HIS A 203 -0.54 8.87 11.98
N ASP A 204 -0.74 10.19 11.95
CA ASP A 204 -0.93 11.02 13.15
C ASP A 204 -2.42 11.27 13.49
N TYR A 205 -3.35 10.74 12.69
CA TYR A 205 -4.76 10.64 13.08
C TYR A 205 -4.93 9.44 14.03
N LEU A 206 -5.15 9.70 15.32
CA LEU A 206 -5.07 8.68 16.38
C LEU A 206 -5.84 7.38 16.09
N PRO A 207 -7.09 7.41 15.58
CA PRO A 207 -7.78 6.16 15.22
C PRO A 207 -7.06 5.37 14.12
N GLU A 208 -6.41 6.04 13.17
CA GLU A 208 -5.64 5.38 12.11
C GLU A 208 -4.28 4.89 12.61
N THR A 209 -3.63 5.65 13.51
CA THR A 209 -2.40 5.20 14.16
C THR A 209 -2.60 3.85 14.84
N HIS A 210 -3.70 3.70 15.57
CA HIS A 210 -4.03 2.44 16.25
C HIS A 210 -4.22 1.29 15.25
N ARG A 211 -4.81 1.54 14.09
CA ARG A 211 -4.94 0.53 13.02
C ARG A 211 -3.57 0.18 12.44
N LEU A 212 -2.76 1.18 12.16
CA LEU A 212 -1.43 1.02 11.58
C LEU A 212 -0.42 0.34 12.53
N LEU A 213 -0.65 0.32 13.84
CA LEU A 213 0.12 -0.50 14.77
C LEU A 213 -0.11 -2.00 14.56
N ASN A 214 -1.23 -2.38 13.95
CA ASN A 214 -1.52 -3.76 13.62
C ASN A 214 -0.87 -4.14 12.28
N LYS A 215 0.06 -5.11 12.32
CA LYS A 215 0.77 -5.58 11.12
C LYS A 215 -0.15 -6.21 10.08
N ASP A 216 -1.22 -6.86 10.50
CA ASP A 216 -2.17 -7.46 9.55
C ASP A 216 -3.04 -6.40 8.87
N TYR A 217 -3.37 -5.31 9.57
CA TYR A 217 -4.01 -4.15 8.96
C TYR A 217 -3.13 -3.55 7.85
N ARG A 218 -1.82 -3.38 8.08
CA ARG A 218 -0.88 -2.89 7.06
C ARG A 218 -0.90 -3.73 5.78
N LYS A 219 -1.05 -5.05 5.91
CA LYS A 219 -1.12 -5.98 4.77
C LYS A 219 -2.37 -5.81 3.91
N LEU A 220 -3.44 -5.21 4.42
CA LEU A 220 -4.63 -4.89 3.61
C LEU A 220 -4.30 -3.90 2.51
N GLU A 221 -3.53 -2.87 2.82
CA GLU A 221 -3.08 -1.91 1.80
C GLU A 221 -2.19 -2.59 0.75
N SER A 222 -1.29 -3.48 1.18
CA SER A 222 -0.47 -4.30 0.27
C SER A 222 -1.34 -5.14 -0.68
N ASN A 223 -2.41 -5.75 -0.16
CA ASN A 223 -3.35 -6.50 -0.98
C ASN A 223 -4.11 -5.60 -1.97
N ASN A 224 -4.44 -4.37 -1.56
CA ASN A 224 -5.08 -3.40 -2.45
C ASN A 224 -4.12 -2.97 -3.58
N PHE A 225 -2.83 -2.76 -3.28
CA PHE A 225 -1.81 -2.53 -4.30
C PHE A 225 -1.63 -3.74 -5.23
N TYR A 226 -1.64 -4.96 -4.70
CA TYR A 226 -1.57 -6.16 -5.52
C TYR A 226 -2.75 -6.25 -6.51
N ARG A 227 -3.98 -5.99 -6.04
CA ARG A 227 -5.18 -5.99 -6.89
C ARG A 227 -5.16 -4.85 -7.91
N TYR A 228 -4.65 -3.68 -7.53
CA TYR A 228 -4.43 -2.59 -8.46
C TYR A 228 -3.45 -2.99 -9.58
N PHE A 229 -2.35 -3.67 -9.27
CA PHE A 229 -1.43 -4.16 -10.31
C PHE A 229 -2.09 -5.19 -11.23
N CYS A 230 -3.01 -6.01 -10.71
CA CYS A 230 -3.81 -6.88 -11.57
C CYS A 230 -4.63 -6.06 -12.59
N ASP A 231 -5.29 -4.98 -12.14
CA ASP A 231 -6.07 -4.12 -13.02
C ASP A 231 -5.17 -3.39 -14.04
N TYR A 232 -4.07 -2.82 -13.56
CA TYR A 232 -3.16 -2.02 -14.40
C TYR A 232 -2.49 -2.85 -15.50
N PHE A 233 -2.01 -4.04 -15.18
CA PHE A 233 -1.38 -4.95 -16.12
C PHE A 233 -2.36 -5.92 -16.79
N GLN A 234 -3.66 -5.76 -16.57
CA GLN A 234 -4.71 -6.60 -17.13
C GLN A 234 -4.54 -8.10 -16.81
N ALA A 235 -3.95 -8.40 -15.66
CA ALA A 235 -3.85 -9.74 -15.13
C ALA A 235 -5.17 -10.18 -14.47
N ASN A 236 -5.35 -11.49 -14.28
CA ASN A 236 -6.51 -11.99 -13.55
C ASN A 236 -6.49 -11.48 -12.10
N LEU A 237 -7.66 -11.20 -11.56
CA LEU A 237 -7.78 -10.97 -10.11
C LEU A 237 -7.64 -12.28 -9.34
N PRO A 238 -7.07 -12.25 -8.12
CA PRO A 238 -7.06 -13.44 -7.28
C PRO A 238 -8.49 -13.88 -6.95
N SER A 239 -8.73 -15.18 -7.01
CA SER A 239 -10.03 -15.79 -6.64
C SER A 239 -10.29 -15.77 -5.14
N THR A 240 -9.29 -15.39 -4.35
CA THR A 240 -9.36 -15.30 -2.89
C THR A 240 -9.55 -13.87 -2.44
N GLY A 241 -10.13 -13.68 -1.25
CA GLY A 241 -10.28 -12.39 -0.57
C GLY A 241 -9.65 -12.41 0.81
N ILE A 242 -9.60 -11.23 1.44
CA ILE A 242 -9.17 -11.08 2.83
C ILE A 242 -10.40 -10.73 3.66
N ILE A 243 -10.62 -11.45 4.75
CA ILE A 243 -11.56 -11.07 5.80
C ILE A 243 -10.72 -10.52 6.95
N ALA A 244 -10.90 -9.24 7.24
CA ALA A 244 -10.19 -8.58 8.32
C ALA A 244 -11.15 -7.77 9.18
N GLY A 245 -10.80 -7.58 10.44
CA GLY A 245 -11.61 -6.82 11.38
C GLY A 245 -10.88 -6.61 12.70
N PHE A 246 -11.52 -5.87 13.59
CA PHE A 246 -11.05 -5.65 14.95
C PHE A 246 -12.03 -6.24 15.93
N ALA A 247 -11.54 -7.07 16.84
CA ALA A 247 -12.30 -7.49 18.00
C ALA A 247 -12.05 -6.52 19.16
N LYS A 248 -13.11 -6.01 19.77
CA LYS A 248 -13.04 -5.13 20.95
C LYS A 248 -14.01 -5.63 22.03
N SER A 249 -13.66 -5.39 23.28
CA SER A 249 -14.59 -5.65 24.37
C SER A 249 -15.76 -4.66 24.34
N SER A 250 -16.98 -5.14 24.45
CA SER A 250 -18.18 -4.30 24.49
C SER A 250 -18.24 -3.42 25.75
N ASN A 251 -17.49 -3.79 26.79
CA ASN A 251 -17.50 -3.11 28.08
C ASN A 251 -16.45 -2.00 28.19
N GLU A 252 -15.58 -1.85 27.20
CA GLU A 252 -14.54 -0.82 27.25
C GLU A 252 -14.99 0.42 26.50
N LYS A 253 -15.01 1.54 27.23
CA LYS A 253 -15.37 2.84 26.66
C LYS A 253 -14.32 3.26 25.63
N MET A 254 -14.72 3.50 24.40
CA MET A 254 -13.85 3.93 23.30
C MET A 254 -13.03 5.19 23.58
N ASN A 255 -13.36 5.93 24.62
CA ASN A 255 -12.71 7.19 25.01
C ASN A 255 -11.59 7.01 26.05
N ASN A 256 -11.20 5.78 26.37
CA ASN A 256 -10.05 5.59 27.26
C ASN A 256 -8.76 5.77 26.44
N PRO A 257 -7.96 6.81 26.68
CA PRO A 257 -6.71 7.04 25.97
C PRO A 257 -5.65 5.94 26.22
N LEU A 258 -5.84 5.13 27.26
CA LEU A 258 -4.98 3.98 27.56
C LEU A 258 -5.46 2.69 26.86
N TYR A 259 -6.51 2.77 26.06
CA TYR A 259 -7.05 1.61 25.38
C TYR A 259 -6.15 1.23 24.20
N VAL A 260 -5.27 0.29 24.45
CA VAL A 260 -4.54 -0.41 23.41
C VAL A 260 -5.51 -1.38 22.74
N TYR A 261 -5.78 -1.21 21.46
CA TYR A 261 -6.41 -2.26 20.68
C TYR A 261 -5.50 -3.50 20.78
N LYS A 262 -5.84 -4.44 21.63
CA LYS A 262 -5.25 -5.77 21.54
C LYS A 262 -5.74 -6.32 20.23
N ALA A 263 -4.90 -6.22 19.22
CA ALA A 263 -5.10 -6.97 18.01
C ALA A 263 -4.99 -8.44 18.41
N PHE A 264 -6.12 -9.11 18.51
CA PHE A 264 -6.08 -10.54 18.39
C PHE A 264 -5.57 -10.81 16.98
N SER A 265 -4.54 -11.63 16.86
CA SER A 265 -4.09 -12.13 15.57
C SER A 265 -5.30 -12.76 14.89
N SER A 266 -5.97 -11.97 14.06
CA SER A 266 -7.05 -12.49 13.25
C SER A 266 -6.41 -13.47 12.29
N CYS A 267 -6.88 -14.69 12.36
CA CYS A 267 -6.50 -15.71 11.40
C CYS A 267 -6.95 -15.23 10.02
N VAL A 268 -6.03 -14.65 9.26
CA VAL A 268 -6.27 -14.37 7.85
C VAL A 268 -6.23 -15.71 7.15
N LYS A 269 -7.40 -16.34 7.01
CA LYS A 269 -7.55 -17.46 6.08
C LYS A 269 -7.87 -16.86 4.71
N ALA A 270 -6.99 -17.11 3.76
CA ALA A 270 -7.39 -17.03 2.37
C ALA A 270 -8.49 -18.09 2.16
N LEU A 271 -9.66 -17.67 1.76
CA LEU A 271 -10.75 -18.52 1.32
C LEU A 271 -10.66 -18.69 -0.18
#